data_3e78b50710aeafdf7886ba54a0bf1dcf
#
_entry.id   3e78b50710aeafdf7886ba54a0bf1dcf
#
_cell.length_a   1.000
_cell.length_b   1.000
_cell.length_c   1.000
_cell.angle_alpha   90.00
_cell.angle_beta   90.00
_cell.angle_gamma   90.00
#
_symmetry.space_group_name_H-M   'P 1'
#
loop_
_entity.id
_entity.type
_entity.pdbx_description
1 polymer ?
#
loop_
_entity_poly.entity_id
_entity_poly.type
_entity_poly.pdbx_seq_one_letter_code
_entity_poly.pdbx_strand_id
1 'polypeptide(L)'
;AGLQVLKKETTGVGAELYKNTIHFTLATPLTTRKLCGYTLPVETSCWSPQTRRVVINLARFVRGVATYPHDVAGYRYYLINHELGHALGFGHEVCTASGSPAPIMMQQTITLRNHDIAVLEPNLSTTTDFAIENTCRPNPWPNPENVAASQRPELPLSETH
;
A
#
# COMPACT_ATOMS: atom_id res chain seq x y z
N ALA A 1 19.57 3.87 -19.30
CA ALA A 1 19.22 2.58 -19.86
C ALA A 1 17.79 2.25 -19.43
N GLY A 2 16.84 2.33 -20.39
CA GLY A 2 15.43 2.06 -20.13
C GLY A 2 15.20 0.55 -19.93
N LEU A 3 14.38 0.22 -18.93
CA LEU A 3 13.88 -1.12 -18.76
C LEU A 3 12.98 -1.44 -19.96
N GLN A 4 13.47 -2.25 -20.89
CA GLN A 4 12.61 -2.77 -21.95
C GLN A 4 11.71 -3.84 -21.34
N VAL A 5 10.42 -3.52 -21.23
CA VAL A 5 9.39 -4.54 -20.97
C VAL A 5 9.33 -5.43 -22.20
N LEU A 6 9.75 -6.68 -22.06
CA LEU A 6 9.56 -7.68 -23.09
C LEU A 6 8.06 -7.87 -23.33
N LYS A 7 7.51 -7.21 -24.35
CA LYS A 7 6.20 -7.54 -24.90
C LYS A 7 6.33 -8.87 -25.64
N LYS A 8 6.01 -9.96 -24.97
CA LYS A 8 5.74 -11.21 -25.63
C LYS A 8 4.25 -11.21 -25.98
N GLU A 9 3.92 -11.08 -27.24
CA GLU A 9 2.56 -11.32 -27.71
C GLU A 9 2.28 -12.81 -27.55
N THR A 10 1.47 -13.16 -26.55
CA THR A 10 1.01 -14.52 -26.32
C THR A 10 -0.41 -14.63 -26.87
N THR A 11 -0.57 -15.33 -27.97
CA THR A 11 -1.85 -15.79 -28.48
C THR A 11 -2.26 -17.09 -27.77
N GLY A 12 -3.53 -17.24 -27.40
CA GLY A 12 -4.06 -18.45 -26.74
C GLY A 12 -4.03 -18.42 -25.21
N VAL A 13 -3.73 -19.55 -24.58
CA VAL A 13 -3.77 -19.75 -23.11
C VAL A 13 -2.94 -18.70 -22.35
N GLY A 14 -1.85 -18.25 -22.92
CA GLY A 14 -1.02 -17.19 -22.33
C GLY A 14 -1.71 -15.82 -22.26
N ALA A 15 -2.58 -15.49 -23.21
CA ALA A 15 -3.35 -14.24 -23.20
C ALA A 15 -4.45 -14.24 -22.12
N GLU A 16 -5.03 -15.39 -21.84
CA GLU A 16 -6.03 -15.56 -20.77
C GLU A 16 -5.38 -15.45 -19.38
N LEU A 17 -4.22 -16.08 -19.19
CA LEU A 17 -3.41 -15.94 -17.98
C LEU A 17 -3.03 -14.48 -17.73
N TYR A 18 -2.66 -13.74 -18.79
CA TYR A 18 -2.30 -12.33 -18.68
C TYR A 18 -3.47 -11.45 -18.22
N LYS A 19 -4.69 -11.74 -18.68
CA LYS A 19 -5.90 -11.00 -18.26
C LYS A 19 -6.22 -11.16 -16.77
N ASN A 20 -5.83 -12.28 -16.16
CA ASN A 20 -6.09 -12.60 -14.77
C ASN A 20 -4.90 -12.34 -13.83
N THR A 21 -3.81 -11.76 -14.34
CA THR A 21 -2.60 -11.49 -13.58
C THR A 21 -2.58 -10.05 -13.06
N ILE A 22 -2.14 -9.86 -11.83
CA ILE A 22 -1.80 -8.55 -11.26
C ILE A 22 -0.31 -8.31 -11.46
N HIS A 23 0.01 -7.17 -12.06
CA HIS A 23 1.40 -6.79 -12.34
C HIS A 23 1.91 -5.83 -11.26
N PHE A 24 3.11 -6.07 -10.74
CA PHE A 24 3.79 -5.16 -9.83
C PHE A 24 4.91 -4.41 -10.56
N THR A 25 5.00 -3.11 -10.36
CA THR A 25 6.03 -2.25 -10.96
C THR A 25 6.61 -1.34 -9.89
N LEU A 26 7.93 -1.41 -9.70
CA LEU A 26 8.67 -0.42 -8.94
C LEU A 26 8.93 0.80 -9.86
N ALA A 27 8.55 1.97 -9.42
CA ALA A 27 8.66 3.21 -10.18
C ALA A 27 9.31 4.32 -9.35
N THR A 28 10.09 5.18 -10.01
CA THR A 28 10.60 6.40 -9.36
C THR A 28 9.43 7.29 -8.90
N PRO A 29 9.60 8.19 -7.92
CA PRO A 29 8.52 9.09 -7.48
C PRO A 29 7.86 9.84 -8.63
N LEU A 30 8.64 10.38 -9.56
CA LEU A 30 8.10 11.08 -10.72
C LEU A 30 7.27 10.18 -11.64
N THR A 31 7.70 8.94 -11.87
CA THR A 31 6.96 7.98 -12.67
C THR A 31 5.71 7.51 -11.93
N THR A 32 5.82 7.27 -10.61
CA THR A 32 4.67 6.94 -9.76
C THR A 32 3.60 8.02 -9.87
N ARG A 33 3.98 9.29 -9.75
CA ARG A 33 3.05 10.42 -9.86
C ARG A 33 2.36 10.50 -11.22
N LYS A 34 3.08 10.21 -12.30
CA LYS A 34 2.50 10.14 -13.65
C LYS A 34 1.50 9.00 -13.82
N LEU A 35 1.73 7.86 -13.18
CA LEU A 35 0.90 6.67 -13.31
C LEU A 35 -0.27 6.65 -12.32
N CYS A 36 -0.07 7.16 -11.10
CA CYS A 36 -1.07 7.17 -10.01
C CYS A 36 -1.90 8.46 -9.94
N GLY A 37 -1.46 9.53 -10.62
CA GLY A 37 -2.16 10.81 -10.62
C GLY A 37 -1.65 11.78 -9.54
N TYR A 38 -2.39 12.89 -9.40
CA TYR A 38 -1.99 14.06 -8.60
C TYR A 38 -3.01 14.40 -7.50
N THR A 39 -3.87 13.48 -7.17
CA THR A 39 -4.96 13.67 -6.18
C THR A 39 -4.42 13.91 -4.77
N LEU A 40 -3.35 13.21 -4.39
CA LEU A 40 -2.71 13.40 -3.10
C LEU A 40 -1.53 14.37 -3.21
N PRO A 41 -1.23 15.12 -2.13
CA PRO A 41 -0.13 16.09 -2.12
C PRO A 41 1.26 15.45 -2.24
N VAL A 42 1.33 14.15 -1.99
CA VAL A 42 2.58 13.36 -2.03
C VAL A 42 2.43 12.14 -2.92
N GLU A 43 3.54 11.67 -3.48
CA GLU A 43 3.55 10.47 -4.30
C GLU A 43 3.37 9.22 -3.44
N THR A 44 2.20 8.59 -3.55
CA THR A 44 1.91 7.27 -2.98
C THR A 44 1.92 6.21 -4.07
N SER A 45 2.12 4.96 -3.68
CA SER A 45 1.83 3.81 -4.54
C SER A 45 0.35 3.78 -4.90
N CYS A 46 -0.03 3.02 -5.91
CA CYS A 46 -1.42 2.88 -6.29
C CYS A 46 -1.71 1.59 -7.06
N TRP A 47 -2.96 1.16 -7.01
CA TRP A 47 -3.55 0.20 -7.94
C TRP A 47 -4.15 0.91 -9.16
N SER A 48 -3.83 0.45 -10.36
CA SER A 48 -4.43 0.89 -11.63
C SER A 48 -5.29 -0.25 -12.22
N PRO A 49 -6.63 -0.18 -12.12
CA PRO A 49 -7.49 -1.23 -12.65
C PRO A 49 -7.43 -1.34 -14.17
N GLN A 50 -7.23 -0.23 -14.90
CA GLN A 50 -7.15 -0.21 -16.35
C GLN A 50 -5.97 -1.01 -16.89
N THR A 51 -4.86 -1.00 -16.17
CA THR A 51 -3.64 -1.73 -16.56
C THR A 51 -3.40 -2.99 -15.73
N ARG A 52 -4.29 -3.29 -14.76
CA ARG A 52 -4.14 -4.37 -13.75
C ARG A 52 -2.77 -4.33 -13.09
N ARG A 53 -2.35 -3.15 -12.68
CA ARG A 53 -0.99 -2.88 -12.22
C ARG A 53 -0.97 -2.20 -10.86
N VAL A 54 -0.22 -2.77 -9.94
CA VAL A 54 0.23 -2.11 -8.72
C VAL A 54 1.53 -1.36 -9.04
N VAL A 55 1.50 -0.05 -8.82
CA VAL A 55 2.66 0.83 -8.99
C VAL A 55 3.22 1.14 -7.61
N ILE A 56 4.41 0.66 -7.32
CA ILE A 56 5.11 0.85 -6.05
C ILE A 56 6.09 2.02 -6.15
N ASN A 57 5.96 3.01 -5.27
CA ASN A 57 6.91 4.11 -5.17
C ASN A 57 8.24 3.60 -4.61
N LEU A 58 9.27 3.57 -5.45
CA LEU A 58 10.59 3.03 -5.11
C LEU A 58 11.23 3.77 -3.92
N ALA A 59 11.11 5.10 -3.86
CA ALA A 59 11.74 5.88 -2.80
C ALA A 59 11.16 5.52 -1.41
N ARG A 60 9.82 5.36 -1.32
CA ARG A 60 9.17 4.93 -0.09
C ARG A 60 9.44 3.47 0.23
N PHE A 61 9.41 2.61 -0.78
CA PHE A 61 9.73 1.19 -0.62
C PHE A 61 11.14 0.96 -0.05
N VAL A 62 12.10 1.78 -0.46
CA VAL A 62 13.50 1.67 0.02
C VAL A 62 13.68 2.33 1.39
N ARG A 63 13.12 3.55 1.60
CA ARG A 63 13.40 4.37 2.79
C ARG A 63 12.40 4.20 3.91
N GLY A 64 11.21 3.62 3.64
CA GLY A 64 10.09 3.61 4.58
C GLY A 64 9.36 4.96 4.64
N VAL A 65 8.55 5.13 5.67
CA VAL A 65 7.73 6.31 5.95
C VAL A 65 7.70 6.60 7.45
N ALA A 66 7.32 7.82 7.83
CA ALA A 66 7.31 8.25 9.23
C ALA A 66 6.36 7.45 10.13
N THR A 67 5.28 6.90 9.58
CA THR A 67 4.31 6.06 10.31
C THR A 67 4.84 4.68 10.70
N TYR A 68 5.96 4.24 10.10
CA TYR A 68 6.68 3.01 10.40
C TYR A 68 8.13 3.32 10.83
N PRO A 69 8.32 4.03 11.96
CA PRO A 69 9.65 4.42 12.40
C PRO A 69 10.48 3.17 12.68
N HIS A 70 11.64 3.07 12.04
CA HIS A 70 12.59 1.95 12.17
C HIS A 70 12.07 0.57 11.70
N ASP A 71 10.90 0.50 11.04
CA ASP A 71 10.33 -0.73 10.50
C ASP A 71 10.01 -0.62 9.01
N VAL A 72 11.06 -0.46 8.20
CA VAL A 72 10.93 -0.43 6.73
C VAL A 72 10.37 -1.75 6.18
N ALA A 73 10.64 -2.85 6.84
CA ALA A 73 10.15 -4.16 6.44
C ALA A 73 8.64 -4.28 6.66
N GLY A 74 8.15 -3.92 7.82
CA GLY A 74 6.70 -3.86 8.09
C GLY A 74 6.00 -2.92 7.12
N TYR A 75 6.60 -1.76 6.84
CA TYR A 75 6.06 -0.85 5.82
C TYR A 75 5.92 -1.51 4.44
N ARG A 76 6.91 -2.28 3.99
CA ARG A 76 6.85 -2.98 2.70
C ARG A 76 5.74 -4.03 2.65
N TYR A 77 5.54 -4.78 3.74
CA TYR A 77 4.42 -5.72 3.84
C TYR A 77 3.08 -5.00 3.81
N TYR A 78 2.93 -3.93 4.62
CA TYR A 78 1.75 -3.08 4.57
C TYR A 78 1.46 -2.62 3.14
N LEU A 79 2.44 -2.03 2.47
CA LEU A 79 2.28 -1.42 1.16
C LEU A 79 1.78 -2.43 0.11
N ILE A 80 2.40 -3.61 0.06
CA ILE A 80 2.01 -4.68 -0.86
C ILE A 80 0.57 -5.16 -0.56
N ASN A 81 0.25 -5.41 0.71
CA ASN A 81 -1.07 -5.87 1.13
C ASN A 81 -2.16 -4.82 0.87
N HIS A 82 -1.87 -3.54 1.09
CA HIS A 82 -2.78 -2.42 0.83
C HIS A 82 -3.13 -2.32 -0.66
N GLU A 83 -2.13 -2.27 -1.53
CA GLU A 83 -2.35 -2.18 -2.97
C GLU A 83 -3.01 -3.43 -3.55
N LEU A 84 -2.70 -4.60 -3.00
CA LEU A 84 -3.38 -5.84 -3.34
C LEU A 84 -4.85 -5.81 -2.88
N GLY A 85 -5.14 -5.22 -1.73
CA GLY A 85 -6.50 -4.98 -1.25
C GLY A 85 -7.32 -4.19 -2.26
N HIS A 86 -6.77 -3.10 -2.81
CA HIS A 86 -7.42 -2.35 -3.89
C HIS A 86 -7.65 -3.21 -5.16
N ALA A 87 -6.70 -4.05 -5.52
CA ALA A 87 -6.84 -4.97 -6.65
C ALA A 87 -7.95 -6.02 -6.43
N LEU A 88 -8.26 -6.33 -5.17
CA LEU A 88 -9.37 -7.21 -4.77
C LEU A 88 -10.69 -6.46 -4.59
N GLY A 89 -10.72 -5.13 -4.78
CA GLY A 89 -11.93 -4.32 -4.74
C GLY A 89 -12.23 -3.65 -3.39
N PHE A 90 -11.29 -3.72 -2.40
CA PHE A 90 -11.46 -3.04 -1.12
C PHE A 90 -11.16 -1.54 -1.25
N GLY A 91 -12.02 -0.73 -0.65
CA GLY A 91 -11.83 0.72 -0.48
C GLY A 91 -10.99 1.05 0.75
N HIS A 92 -10.69 2.36 0.92
CA HIS A 92 -9.99 2.80 2.12
C HIS A 92 -10.85 2.65 3.38
N GLU A 93 -10.17 2.47 4.49
CA GLU A 93 -10.75 2.32 5.85
C GLU A 93 -10.13 3.34 6.80
N VAL A 94 -10.77 3.50 7.95
CA VAL A 94 -10.36 4.41 9.02
C VAL A 94 -10.03 3.66 10.31
N CYS A 95 -9.34 4.33 11.22
CA CYS A 95 -9.05 3.80 12.54
C CYS A 95 -10.34 3.63 13.36
N THR A 96 -10.68 2.39 13.73
CA THR A 96 -11.92 2.08 14.46
C THR A 96 -11.83 2.37 15.96
N ALA A 97 -10.63 2.26 16.56
CA ALA A 97 -10.40 2.55 17.97
C ALA A 97 -8.95 3.01 18.20
N SER A 98 -8.77 4.03 19.02
CA SER A 98 -7.42 4.53 19.36
C SER A 98 -6.53 3.45 19.95
N GLY A 99 -5.29 3.35 19.48
CA GLY A 99 -4.31 2.35 19.90
C GLY A 99 -4.50 0.97 19.30
N SER A 100 -5.58 0.70 18.54
CA SER A 100 -5.74 -0.55 17.82
C SER A 100 -4.76 -0.66 16.64
N PRO A 101 -4.50 -1.87 16.13
CA PRO A 101 -3.82 -2.02 14.84
C PRO A 101 -4.64 -1.32 13.75
N ALA A 102 -3.99 -0.56 12.88
CA ALA A 102 -4.66 0.09 11.76
C ALA A 102 -5.23 -0.97 10.80
N PRO A 103 -6.43 -0.76 10.23
CA PRO A 103 -6.90 -1.56 9.10
C PRO A 103 -5.87 -1.55 8.00
N ILE A 104 -5.73 -2.68 7.27
CA ILE A 104 -4.76 -2.75 6.17
C ILE A 104 -5.09 -1.74 5.07
N MET A 105 -6.38 -1.43 4.90
CA MET A 105 -6.85 -0.46 3.91
C MET A 105 -6.82 1.00 4.41
N MET A 106 -6.32 1.28 5.61
CA MET A 106 -6.05 2.64 6.04
C MET A 106 -4.84 3.22 5.30
N GLN A 107 -4.85 4.51 4.98
CA GLN A 107 -3.76 5.23 4.31
C GLN A 107 -2.50 5.40 5.19
N GLN A 108 -1.96 4.27 5.71
CA GLN A 108 -0.85 4.26 6.65
C GLN A 108 0.47 4.82 6.05
N THR A 109 0.60 4.90 4.73
CA THR A 109 1.73 5.60 4.09
C THR A 109 1.81 7.07 4.53
N ILE A 110 0.67 7.69 4.81
CA ILE A 110 0.56 9.13 5.08
C ILE A 110 0.32 9.38 6.56
N THR A 111 -0.67 8.71 7.14
CA THR A 111 -1.10 8.95 8.51
C THR A 111 -1.74 7.73 9.16
N LEU A 112 -1.81 7.75 10.50
CA LEU A 112 -2.52 6.80 11.34
C LEU A 112 -3.67 7.47 12.10
N ARG A 113 -3.96 8.74 11.78
CA ARG A 113 -4.93 9.59 12.48
C ARG A 113 -6.14 9.85 11.61
N ASN A 114 -7.34 9.59 12.14
CA ASN A 114 -8.57 9.88 11.43
C ASN A 114 -8.75 11.35 11.08
N HIS A 115 -8.30 12.25 11.96
CA HIS A 115 -8.32 13.68 11.70
C HIS A 115 -7.64 14.05 10.36
N ASP A 116 -6.48 13.46 10.08
CA ASP A 116 -5.74 13.73 8.86
C ASP A 116 -6.41 13.06 7.65
N ILE A 117 -6.99 11.84 7.84
CA ILE A 117 -7.78 11.17 6.80
C ILE A 117 -8.98 12.02 6.39
N ALA A 118 -9.68 12.66 7.33
CA ALA A 118 -10.81 13.53 7.03
C ALA A 118 -10.43 14.71 6.11
N VAL A 119 -9.22 15.20 6.22
CA VAL A 119 -8.68 16.25 5.35
C VAL A 119 -8.30 15.71 3.97
N LEU A 120 -7.71 14.52 3.92
CA LEU A 120 -7.22 13.90 2.69
C LEU A 120 -8.35 13.31 1.85
N GLU A 121 -9.34 12.72 2.51
CA GLU A 121 -10.46 11.98 1.90
C GLU A 121 -11.79 12.37 2.56
N PRO A 122 -12.31 13.58 2.32
CA PRO A 122 -13.51 14.07 3.00
C PRO A 122 -14.73 13.15 2.82
N ASN A 123 -14.83 12.46 1.68
CA ASN A 123 -15.95 11.56 1.40
C ASN A 123 -15.91 10.30 2.29
N LEU A 124 -14.75 9.85 2.72
CA LEU A 124 -14.62 8.68 3.59
C LEU A 124 -15.17 8.95 4.99
N SER A 125 -15.00 10.18 5.48
CA SER A 125 -15.48 10.61 6.81
C SER A 125 -17.01 10.69 6.92
N THR A 126 -17.74 10.71 5.81
CA THR A 126 -19.21 10.82 5.78
C THR A 126 -19.93 9.48 5.71
N THR A 127 -19.22 8.40 5.40
CA THR A 127 -19.82 7.09 5.09
C THR A 127 -19.59 6.02 6.15
N THR A 128 -18.74 6.30 7.16
CA THR A 128 -18.36 5.34 8.20
C THR A 128 -18.62 5.92 9.60
N ASP A 129 -18.69 5.05 10.59
CA ASP A 129 -18.73 5.44 12.02
C ASP A 129 -17.37 6.06 12.41
N PHE A 130 -17.22 7.33 12.04
CA PHE A 130 -15.95 8.02 11.96
C PHE A 130 -15.65 8.79 13.25
N ALA A 131 -14.93 8.16 14.16
CA ALA A 131 -14.40 8.87 15.32
C ALA A 131 -13.12 9.64 14.93
N ILE A 132 -13.24 10.95 14.74
CA ILE A 132 -12.17 11.83 14.24
C ILE A 132 -10.93 11.82 15.13
N GLU A 133 -11.10 11.57 16.42
CA GLU A 133 -10.02 11.56 17.42
C GLU A 133 -9.17 10.30 17.36
N ASN A 134 -9.64 9.24 16.69
CA ASN A 134 -8.95 7.97 16.72
C ASN A 134 -7.59 8.04 16.02
N THR A 135 -6.61 7.42 16.68
CA THR A 135 -5.25 7.22 16.17
C THR A 135 -4.88 5.77 16.37
N CYS A 136 -4.61 5.07 15.28
CA CYS A 136 -4.16 3.68 15.31
C CYS A 136 -2.63 3.57 15.45
N ARG A 137 -2.16 2.36 15.71
CA ARG A 137 -0.75 1.98 15.55
C ARG A 137 -0.53 1.31 14.19
N PRO A 138 0.68 1.38 13.60
CA PRO A 138 0.96 0.78 12.31
C PRO A 138 0.72 -0.72 12.33
N ASN A 139 0.20 -1.24 11.22
CA ASN A 139 -0.10 -2.66 11.07
C ASN A 139 0.11 -3.11 9.62
N PRO A 140 1.03 -4.06 9.37
CA PRO A 140 1.32 -4.56 8.03
C PRO A 140 0.41 -5.71 7.57
N TRP A 141 -0.51 -6.21 8.41
CA TRP A 141 -1.23 -7.44 8.15
C TRP A 141 -2.75 -7.26 8.04
N PRO A 142 -3.42 -7.96 7.11
CA PRO A 142 -4.88 -7.89 6.98
C PRO A 142 -5.62 -8.36 8.24
N ASN A 143 -5.07 -9.39 8.92
CA ASN A 143 -5.63 -9.99 10.14
C ASN A 143 -4.55 -10.02 11.23
N PRO A 144 -4.24 -8.90 11.87
CA PRO A 144 -3.12 -8.80 12.81
C PRO A 144 -3.24 -9.73 14.02
N GLU A 145 -4.46 -10.12 14.39
CA GLU A 145 -4.74 -11.03 15.51
C GLU A 145 -4.35 -12.49 15.21
N ASN A 146 -4.34 -12.86 13.93
CA ASN A 146 -4.04 -14.22 13.48
C ASN A 146 -2.56 -14.46 13.19
N VAL A 147 -1.75 -13.40 13.20
CA VAL A 147 -0.30 -13.52 12.99
C VAL A 147 0.39 -13.67 14.33
N ALA A 148 0.55 -14.92 14.78
CA ALA A 148 1.37 -15.22 15.94
C ALA A 148 2.78 -14.64 15.75
N ALA A 149 3.40 -14.13 16.81
CA ALA A 149 4.73 -13.51 16.76
C ALA A 149 5.80 -14.43 16.15
N SER A 150 5.61 -15.75 16.25
CA SER A 150 6.46 -16.78 15.66
C SER A 150 6.38 -16.92 14.13
N GLN A 151 5.38 -16.30 13.49
CA GLN A 151 5.19 -16.35 12.03
C GLN A 151 5.65 -15.06 11.33
N ARG A 152 6.12 -14.08 12.07
CA ARG A 152 6.78 -12.93 11.46
C ARG A 152 8.12 -13.40 10.91
N PRO A 153 8.37 -13.33 9.58
CA PRO A 153 9.70 -13.67 9.07
C PRO A 153 10.72 -12.77 9.77
N GLU A 154 11.65 -13.38 10.48
CA GLU A 154 12.84 -12.66 10.93
C GLU A 154 13.59 -12.22 9.67
N LEU A 155 13.57 -10.92 9.42
CA LEU A 155 14.40 -10.37 8.36
C LEU A 155 15.86 -10.55 8.78
N PRO A 156 16.72 -11.04 7.87
CA PRO A 156 18.14 -11.07 8.16
C PRO A 156 18.57 -9.67 8.57
N LEU A 157 19.19 -9.59 9.74
CA LEU A 157 19.82 -8.36 10.22
C LEU A 157 20.70 -7.84 9.09
N SER A 158 20.48 -6.60 8.67
CA SER A 158 21.31 -5.95 7.67
C SER A 158 22.75 -6.05 8.14
N GLU A 159 23.59 -6.79 7.40
CA GLU A 159 25.02 -6.71 7.58
C GLU A 159 25.41 -5.24 7.40
N THR A 160 25.85 -4.64 8.48
CA THR A 160 26.49 -3.32 8.49
C THR A 160 27.79 -3.42 7.72
N HIS A 161 27.82 -2.82 6.56
CA HIS A 161 29.06 -2.44 5.88
C HIS A 161 29.21 -0.93 5.94
#